data_339a97a504042e81c9c98773eeaa1f00
#
_entry.id   339a97a504042e81c9c98773eeaa1f00
#
_cell.length_a   1.000
_cell.length_b   1.000
_cell.length_c   1.000
_cell.angle_alpha   90.00
_cell.angle_beta   90.00
_cell.angle_gamma   90.00
#
_symmetry.space_group_name_H-M   'P 1'
#
loop_
_entity.id
_entity.type
_entity.pdbx_description
1 polymer ?
#
loop_
_entity_poly.entity_id
_entity_poly.type
_entity_poly.pdbx_seq_one_letter_code
_entity_poly.pdbx_strand_id
1 'polypeptide(L)'
;MIVNLISDTVTKPSKEMLHAMINAEVGDDVFKEDPSVNKLEEMIAKMFNKTSALFFPSGTMTNQVAIKINTEPGDELICDHYSHVYLSLIHI
;
A
#
# COMPACT_ATOMS: atom_id res chain seq x y z
N MET A 1 4.89 26.89 -13.60
CA MET A 1 4.78 25.63 -12.82
C MET A 1 4.65 24.49 -13.80
N ILE A 2 5.52 23.49 -13.73
CA ILE A 2 5.43 22.31 -14.61
C ILE A 2 4.65 21.24 -13.85
N VAL A 3 3.52 20.80 -14.41
CA VAL A 3 2.73 19.68 -13.86
C VAL A 3 3.13 18.41 -14.62
N ASN A 4 3.66 17.43 -13.89
CA ASN A 4 4.08 16.15 -14.45
C ASN A 4 3.05 15.06 -14.05
N LEU A 5 2.35 14.52 -15.05
CA LEU A 5 1.30 13.50 -14.87
C LEU A 5 1.72 12.12 -15.44
N ILE A 6 3.02 11.88 -15.62
CA ILE A 6 3.51 10.60 -16.16
C ILE A 6 3.19 9.44 -15.23
N SER A 7 3.45 9.60 -13.93
CA SER A 7 3.25 8.56 -12.91
C SER A 7 3.24 9.19 -11.51
N ASP A 8 2.54 8.55 -10.58
CA ASP A 8 2.63 8.86 -9.15
C ASP A 8 4.07 8.72 -8.61
N THR A 9 4.85 7.82 -9.18
CA THR A 9 6.24 7.55 -8.76
C THR A 9 7.20 8.72 -8.98
N VAL A 10 6.85 9.72 -9.81
CA VAL A 10 7.68 10.94 -10.00
C VAL A 10 7.41 12.01 -8.94
N THR A 11 6.40 11.82 -8.11
CA THR A 11 6.05 12.74 -7.03
C THR A 11 7.10 12.71 -5.92
N LYS A 12 7.53 13.90 -5.50
CA LYS A 12 8.49 14.05 -4.42
C LYS A 12 7.77 14.47 -3.14
N PRO A 13 8.23 14.02 -1.97
CA PRO A 13 7.66 14.45 -0.70
C PRO A 13 7.86 15.95 -0.48
N SER A 14 6.90 16.60 0.15
CA SER A 14 7.06 18.00 0.59
C SER A 14 8.05 18.10 1.76
N LYS A 15 8.45 19.34 2.10
CA LYS A 15 9.34 19.55 3.25
C LYS A 15 8.70 19.11 4.57
N GLU A 16 7.40 19.32 4.70
CA GLU A 16 6.61 18.91 5.87
C GLU A 16 6.55 17.38 5.98
N MET A 17 6.37 16.68 4.85
CA MET A 17 6.40 15.22 4.81
C MET A 17 7.77 14.69 5.22
N LEU A 18 8.86 15.26 4.68
CA LEU A 18 10.23 14.85 5.05
C LEU A 18 10.49 15.10 6.55
N HIS A 19 10.02 16.22 7.09
CA HIS A 19 10.15 16.54 8.51
C HIS A 19 9.35 15.56 9.38
N ALA A 20 8.13 15.19 8.97
CA ALA A 20 7.33 14.19 9.65
C ALA A 20 8.00 12.81 9.65
N MET A 21 8.61 12.41 8.53
CA MET A 21 9.35 11.14 8.42
C MET A 21 10.54 11.06 9.38
N ILE A 22 11.34 12.14 9.48
CA ILE A 22 12.52 12.18 10.35
C ILE A 22 12.14 12.13 11.83
N ASN A 23 10.99 12.70 12.20
CA ASN A 23 10.54 12.79 13.60
C ASN A 23 9.50 11.71 13.96
N ALA A 24 9.21 10.77 13.07
CA ALA A 24 8.27 9.69 13.35
C ALA A 24 8.82 8.76 14.44
N GLU A 25 7.97 8.43 15.39
CA GLU A 25 8.25 7.34 16.32
C GLU A 25 8.16 6.01 15.56
N VAL A 26 9.17 5.16 15.78
CA VAL A 26 9.27 3.84 15.15
C VAL A 26 9.40 2.76 16.21
N GLY A 27 8.96 1.56 15.90
CA GLY A 27 9.02 0.40 16.78
C GLY A 27 9.04 -0.90 15.99
N ASP A 28 8.93 -2.02 16.69
CA ASP A 28 8.92 -3.35 16.06
C ASP A 28 7.53 -3.69 15.52
N ASP A 29 7.37 -3.55 14.21
CA ASP A 29 6.10 -3.82 13.54
C ASP A 29 5.69 -5.31 13.59
N VAL A 30 6.66 -6.23 13.74
CA VAL A 30 6.37 -7.67 13.88
C VAL A 30 5.50 -7.94 15.10
N PHE A 31 5.72 -7.20 16.19
CA PHE A 31 4.94 -7.30 17.42
C PHE A 31 3.87 -6.20 17.57
N LYS A 32 3.59 -5.45 16.50
CA LYS A 32 2.66 -4.32 16.50
C LYS A 32 3.03 -3.20 17.48
N GLU A 33 4.32 -3.01 17.67
CA GLU A 33 4.89 -1.98 18.56
C GLU A 33 5.33 -0.71 17.82
N ASP A 34 5.15 -0.64 16.48
CA ASP A 34 5.40 0.58 15.72
C ASP A 34 4.19 1.53 15.81
N PRO A 35 4.31 2.68 16.51
CA PRO A 35 3.18 3.58 16.71
C PRO A 35 2.79 4.30 15.42
N SER A 36 3.72 4.52 14.48
CA SER A 36 3.43 5.17 13.20
C SER A 36 2.63 4.28 12.27
N VAL A 37 2.97 2.98 12.20
CA VAL A 37 2.21 1.99 11.43
C VAL A 37 0.83 1.80 12.03
N ASN A 38 0.71 1.60 13.34
CA ASN A 38 -0.56 1.42 14.02
C ASN A 38 -1.50 2.60 13.79
N LYS A 39 -0.99 3.84 13.91
CA LYS A 39 -1.74 5.06 13.67
C LYS A 39 -2.22 5.16 12.22
N LEU A 40 -1.37 4.78 11.25
CA LEU A 40 -1.75 4.77 9.83
C LEU A 40 -2.89 3.79 9.58
N GLU A 41 -2.80 2.56 10.08
CA GLU A 41 -3.82 1.53 9.93
C GLU A 41 -5.16 1.98 10.53
N GLU A 42 -5.15 2.53 11.75
CA GLU A 42 -6.36 3.05 12.41
C GLU A 42 -6.99 4.20 11.60
N MET A 43 -6.18 5.15 11.15
CA MET A 43 -6.64 6.31 10.39
C MET A 43 -7.28 5.89 9.07
N ILE A 44 -6.68 4.96 8.35
CA ILE A 44 -7.21 4.46 7.08
C ILE A 44 -8.50 3.64 7.31
N ALA A 45 -8.52 2.76 8.29
CA ALA A 45 -9.73 2.01 8.64
C ALA A 45 -10.91 2.96 8.92
N LYS A 46 -10.68 4.00 9.73
CA LYS A 46 -11.69 5.02 10.04
C LYS A 46 -12.12 5.82 8.82
N MET A 47 -11.16 6.25 7.97
CA MET A 47 -11.44 7.04 6.76
C MET A 47 -12.37 6.29 5.80
N PHE A 48 -12.18 4.99 5.64
CA PHE A 48 -12.96 4.13 4.75
C PHE A 48 -14.13 3.41 5.45
N ASN A 49 -14.38 3.72 6.72
CA ASN A 49 -15.43 3.07 7.54
C ASN A 49 -15.33 1.53 7.50
N LYS A 50 -14.12 1.01 7.71
CA LYS A 50 -13.83 -0.42 7.77
C LYS A 50 -13.42 -0.82 9.17
N THR A 51 -13.55 -2.12 9.47
CA THR A 51 -13.21 -2.69 10.78
C THR A 51 -11.70 -2.57 11.04
N SER A 52 -10.88 -2.75 10.01
CA SER A 52 -9.43 -2.68 10.09
C SER A 52 -8.82 -2.31 8.75
N ALA A 53 -7.56 -1.90 8.78
CA ALA A 53 -6.69 -1.74 7.62
C ALA A 53 -5.37 -2.43 7.92
N LEU A 54 -4.61 -2.74 6.89
CA LEU A 54 -3.30 -3.36 7.01
C LEU A 54 -2.31 -2.64 6.10
N PHE A 55 -1.18 -2.25 6.67
CA PHE A 55 -0.09 -1.64 5.92
C PHE A 55 0.74 -2.69 5.19
N PHE A 56 1.09 -2.39 3.95
CA PHE A 56 2.05 -3.17 3.16
C PHE A 56 3.14 -2.26 2.60
N PRO A 57 4.40 -2.70 2.58
CA PRO A 57 5.52 -1.88 2.11
C PRO A 57 5.53 -1.62 0.61
N SER A 58 4.69 -2.31 -0.17
CA SER A 58 4.54 -2.08 -1.61
C SER A 58 3.14 -2.39 -2.11
N GLY A 59 2.72 -1.65 -3.16
CA GLY A 59 1.45 -1.91 -3.86
C GLY A 59 1.40 -3.30 -4.52
N THR A 60 2.53 -3.82 -4.98
CA THR A 60 2.62 -5.19 -5.52
C THR A 60 2.25 -6.22 -4.46
N MET A 61 2.80 -6.11 -3.25
CA MET A 61 2.45 -7.00 -2.13
C MET A 61 0.98 -6.86 -1.74
N THR A 62 0.45 -5.64 -1.70
CA THR A 62 -0.97 -5.40 -1.44
C THR A 62 -1.86 -6.14 -2.44
N ASN A 63 -1.56 -6.02 -3.74
CA ASN A 63 -2.33 -6.69 -4.79
C ASN A 63 -2.25 -8.22 -4.67
N GLN A 64 -1.06 -8.77 -4.42
CA GLN A 64 -0.87 -10.21 -4.26
C GLN A 64 -1.68 -10.76 -3.07
N VAL A 65 -1.59 -10.10 -1.92
CA VAL A 65 -2.33 -10.53 -0.73
C VAL A 65 -3.83 -10.39 -0.94
N ALA A 66 -4.28 -9.27 -1.54
CA ALA A 66 -5.70 -9.07 -1.83
C ALA A 66 -6.27 -10.16 -2.77
N ILE A 67 -5.54 -10.55 -3.80
CA ILE A 67 -5.93 -11.66 -4.67
C ILE A 67 -5.95 -12.96 -3.87
N LYS A 68 -4.86 -13.26 -3.16
CA LYS A 68 -4.69 -14.52 -2.43
C LYS A 68 -5.78 -14.79 -1.40
N ILE A 69 -6.26 -13.77 -0.70
CA ILE A 69 -7.30 -13.92 0.33
C ILE A 69 -8.72 -14.02 -0.25
N ASN A 70 -8.91 -13.68 -1.53
CA ASN A 70 -10.20 -13.70 -2.21
C ASN A 70 -10.31 -14.79 -3.28
N THR A 71 -9.29 -15.63 -3.45
CA THR A 71 -9.28 -16.70 -4.45
C THR A 71 -8.68 -17.99 -3.91
N GLU A 72 -9.14 -19.10 -4.47
CA GLU A 72 -8.59 -20.43 -4.23
C GLU A 72 -7.86 -20.94 -5.49
N PRO A 73 -6.96 -21.93 -5.37
CA PRO A 73 -6.32 -22.54 -6.53
C PRO A 73 -7.34 -23.09 -7.54
N GLY A 74 -7.30 -22.56 -8.77
CA GLY A 74 -8.24 -22.91 -9.82
C GLY A 74 -9.29 -21.85 -10.14
N ASP A 75 -9.39 -20.82 -9.33
CA ASP A 75 -10.23 -19.65 -9.63
C ASP A 75 -9.68 -18.83 -10.79
N GLU A 76 -10.57 -18.12 -11.48
CA GLU A 76 -10.23 -17.23 -12.59
C GLU A 76 -10.20 -15.78 -12.13
N LEU A 77 -9.16 -15.05 -12.53
CA LEU A 77 -9.03 -13.61 -12.33
C LEU A 77 -9.23 -12.87 -13.66
N ILE A 78 -10.29 -12.09 -13.76
CA ILE A 78 -10.55 -11.25 -14.93
C ILE A 78 -9.92 -9.88 -14.70
N CYS A 79 -8.96 -9.51 -15.55
CA CYS A 79 -8.29 -8.22 -15.48
C CYS A 79 -7.92 -7.71 -16.89
N ASP A 80 -7.63 -6.42 -17.00
CA ASP A 80 -7.14 -5.82 -18.24
C ASP A 80 -5.72 -6.32 -18.56
N HIS A 81 -5.43 -6.51 -19.85
CA HIS A 81 -4.13 -6.98 -20.34
C HIS A 81 -2.96 -6.07 -19.93
N TYR A 82 -3.20 -4.77 -19.77
CA TYR A 82 -2.21 -3.79 -19.32
C TYR A 82 -2.28 -3.50 -17.81
N SER A 83 -3.13 -4.21 -17.07
CA SER A 83 -3.20 -4.03 -15.63
C SER A 83 -1.88 -4.41 -14.96
N HIS A 84 -1.54 -3.71 -13.88
CA HIS A 84 -0.35 -4.02 -13.08
C HIS A 84 -0.40 -5.44 -12.51
N VAL A 85 -1.58 -5.93 -12.17
CA VAL A 85 -1.80 -7.30 -11.70
C VAL A 85 -1.34 -8.31 -12.76
N TYR A 86 -1.72 -8.12 -14.04
CA TYR A 86 -1.30 -9.00 -15.12
C TYR A 86 0.20 -8.89 -15.42
N LEU A 87 0.72 -7.65 -15.57
CA LEU A 87 2.09 -7.43 -16.02
C LEU A 87 3.15 -7.70 -14.95
N SER A 88 2.88 -7.41 -13.69
CA SER A 88 3.90 -7.53 -12.63
C SER A 88 3.77 -8.79 -11.79
N LEU A 89 2.60 -9.42 -11.76
CA LEU A 89 2.36 -10.62 -10.94
C LEU A 89 2.43 -11.93 -11.72
N ILE A 90 2.42 -11.89 -13.06
CA ILE A 90 2.43 -13.10 -13.91
C ILE A 90 3.69 -13.94 -13.74
N HIS A 91 4.77 -13.36 -13.24
CA HIS A 91 6.06 -14.05 -13.03
C HIS A 91 6.28 -14.51 -11.59
N ILE A 92 5.29 -14.36 -10.75
CA ILE A 92 5.33 -14.77 -9.35
C ILE A 92 4.38 -15.94 -9.11
#